data_c11c5f94c871e8c0905041ede1895fca
#
_entry.id   c11c5f94c871e8c0905041ede1895fca
#
_cell.length_a   1.000
_cell.length_b   1.000
_cell.length_c   1.000
_cell.angle_alpha   90.00
_cell.angle_beta   90.00
_cell.angle_gamma   90.00
#
_symmetry.space_group_name_H-M   'P 1'
#
loop_
_entity.id
_entity.type
_entity.pdbx_description
1 polymer ?
#
loop_
_entity_poly.entity_id
_entity_poly.type
_entity_poly.pdbx_seq_one_letter_code
_entity_poly.pdbx_strand_id
1 'polypeptide(L)'
;SYVLRCRWKNCLRKYFGGAEKRSLLIVTVSDIVDTVIDNIKNKNYGDYFVTGVCILDEKAKGRVIDGVTVVADEDDLVEYVCREWVDEVFVNIPESEPYPAELLDKFIEMGVVVHMKLAKSQNLLGKKQFVEHLGTYTVLTTSINSVSRRQIILKRMMDIAGGLAGCIITGILC
;
A
#
# COMPACT_ATOMS: atom_id res chain seq x y z
N SER A 1 17.73 -14.02 9.53
CA SER A 1 18.28 -13.37 8.34
C SER A 1 17.27 -12.53 7.55
N TYR A 2 15.97 -12.86 7.59
CA TYR A 2 14.90 -12.17 6.85
C TYR A 2 14.63 -10.75 7.42
N VAL A 3 14.58 -10.61 8.74
CA VAL A 3 14.37 -9.32 9.45
C VAL A 3 15.50 -8.33 9.18
N LEU A 4 16.73 -8.78 9.03
CA LEU A 4 17.90 -7.93 8.71
C LEU A 4 17.80 -7.38 7.28
N ARG A 5 17.33 -8.18 6.32
CA ARG A 5 17.09 -7.73 4.94
C ARG A 5 16.00 -6.68 4.84
N CYS A 6 14.94 -6.81 5.63
CA CYS A 6 13.86 -5.82 5.75
C CYS A 6 14.35 -4.50 6.32
N ARG A 7 15.11 -4.56 7.40
CA ARG A 7 15.69 -3.35 8.03
C ARG A 7 16.70 -2.67 7.14
N TRP A 8 17.50 -3.44 6.36
CA TRP A 8 18.47 -2.91 5.43
C TRP A 8 17.82 -2.19 4.23
N LYS A 9 16.81 -2.81 3.60
CA LYS A 9 16.02 -2.15 2.53
C LYS A 9 15.31 -0.89 3.03
N ASN A 10 14.70 -0.93 4.21
CA ASN A 10 14.05 0.24 4.82
C ASN A 10 15.05 1.33 5.20
N CYS A 11 16.24 0.96 5.63
CA CYS A 11 17.31 1.90 5.96
C CYS A 11 17.88 2.56 4.70
N LEU A 12 18.11 1.80 3.63
CA LEU A 12 18.55 2.32 2.33
C LEU A 12 17.50 3.26 1.70
N ARG A 13 16.21 2.89 1.73
CA ARG A 13 15.11 3.78 1.31
C ARG A 13 15.12 5.11 2.05
N LYS A 14 15.39 5.09 3.34
CA LYS A 14 15.34 6.29 4.20
C LYS A 14 16.53 7.22 4.03
N TYR A 15 17.70 6.70 3.62
CA TYR A 15 18.93 7.49 3.47
C TYR A 15 19.20 7.95 2.04
N PHE A 16 18.67 7.26 1.01
CA PHE A 16 18.93 7.56 -0.40
C PHE A 16 17.72 8.05 -1.18
N GLY A 17 16.52 8.13 -0.57
CA GLY A 17 15.30 8.54 -1.23
C GLY A 17 15.02 10.04 -1.08
N GLY A 18 15.23 10.79 -2.14
CA GLY A 18 14.40 11.96 -2.39
C GLY A 18 12.93 11.51 -2.48
N ALA A 19 11.96 12.38 -2.15
CA ALA A 19 10.52 12.16 -2.00
C ALA A 19 10.07 10.69 -2.17
N GLU A 20 9.85 10.00 -1.07
CA GLU A 20 9.64 8.55 -0.99
C GLU A 20 8.36 8.17 -1.73
N LYS A 21 8.49 7.78 -3.01
CA LYS A 21 7.37 7.27 -3.80
C LYS A 21 6.92 5.94 -3.22
N ARG A 22 5.64 5.84 -2.88
CA ARG A 22 5.04 4.61 -2.36
C ARG A 22 4.82 3.61 -3.49
N SER A 23 5.06 2.33 -3.24
CA SER A 23 4.83 1.28 -4.22
C SER A 23 3.34 1.02 -4.36
N LEU A 24 2.80 1.16 -5.56
CA LEU A 24 1.40 0.95 -5.89
C LEU A 24 1.24 -0.22 -6.85
N LEU A 25 0.45 -1.21 -6.45
CA LEU A 25 0.02 -2.30 -7.31
C LEU A 25 -1.41 -2.05 -7.78
N ILE A 26 -1.66 -2.19 -9.06
CA ILE A 26 -3.00 -2.04 -9.65
C ILE A 26 -3.65 -3.42 -9.77
N VAL A 27 -4.87 -3.56 -9.27
CA VAL A 27 -5.71 -4.76 -9.42
C VAL A 27 -6.94 -4.40 -10.23
N THR A 28 -7.11 -5.05 -11.36
CA THR A 28 -8.17 -4.72 -12.32
C THR A 28 -8.56 -5.96 -13.16
N VAL A 29 -9.43 -5.76 -14.17
CA VAL A 29 -9.80 -6.77 -15.16
C VAL A 29 -9.33 -6.36 -16.55
N SER A 30 -9.25 -7.33 -17.47
CA SER A 30 -8.73 -7.14 -18.83
C SER A 30 -9.43 -6.02 -19.61
N ASP A 31 -10.74 -5.89 -19.45
CA ASP A 31 -11.56 -4.92 -20.21
C ASP A 31 -11.21 -3.46 -19.97
N ILE A 32 -10.70 -3.12 -18.79
CA ILE A 32 -10.46 -1.72 -18.41
C ILE A 32 -9.00 -1.41 -18.07
N VAL A 33 -8.11 -2.39 -18.15
CA VAL A 33 -6.72 -2.27 -17.71
C VAL A 33 -5.98 -1.10 -18.38
N ASP A 34 -6.13 -0.93 -19.72
CA ASP A 34 -5.51 0.15 -20.47
C ASP A 34 -5.98 1.52 -19.96
N THR A 35 -7.29 1.67 -19.77
CA THR A 35 -7.88 2.91 -19.25
C THR A 35 -7.39 3.23 -17.83
N VAL A 36 -7.24 2.22 -16.99
CA VAL A 36 -6.78 2.39 -15.61
C VAL A 36 -5.32 2.83 -15.58
N ILE A 37 -4.48 2.17 -16.37
CA ILE A 37 -3.05 2.50 -16.48
C ILE A 37 -2.87 3.93 -17.02
N ASP A 38 -3.56 4.29 -18.10
CA ASP A 38 -3.49 5.61 -18.71
C ASP A 38 -3.91 6.71 -17.73
N ASN A 39 -5.01 6.53 -17.02
CA ASN A 39 -5.48 7.46 -16.01
C ASN A 39 -4.51 7.63 -14.83
N ILE A 40 -3.81 6.58 -14.43
CA ILE A 40 -2.82 6.65 -13.37
C ILE A 40 -1.52 7.29 -13.85
N LYS A 41 -1.05 6.99 -15.06
CA LYS A 41 0.21 7.53 -15.59
C LYS A 41 0.12 9.00 -15.99
N ASN A 42 -0.95 9.40 -16.70
CA ASN A 42 -1.03 10.71 -17.34
C ASN A 42 -1.37 11.87 -16.40
N LYS A 43 -1.80 11.61 -15.17
CA LYS A 43 -2.22 12.66 -14.22
C LYS A 43 -1.30 12.85 -13.01
N ASN A 44 0.00 12.81 -13.27
CA ASN A 44 1.05 13.33 -12.37
C ASN A 44 0.99 12.79 -10.93
N TYR A 45 1.15 11.47 -10.81
CA TYR A 45 1.29 10.81 -9.51
C TYR A 45 2.72 10.87 -9.01
N GLY A 46 3.17 12.08 -8.67
CA GLY A 46 4.50 12.31 -8.12
C GLY A 46 4.84 11.43 -6.91
N ASP A 47 3.81 10.99 -6.19
CA ASP A 47 3.97 10.29 -4.90
C ASP A 47 3.93 8.76 -5.01
N TYR A 48 3.57 8.20 -6.18
CA TYR A 48 3.45 6.76 -6.36
C TYR A 48 4.39 6.23 -7.45
N PHE A 49 4.86 5.01 -7.21
CA PHE A 49 5.55 4.20 -8.21
C PHE A 49 4.71 2.96 -8.50
N VAL A 50 4.20 2.84 -9.73
CA VAL A 50 3.44 1.66 -10.15
C VAL A 50 4.40 0.48 -10.26
N THR A 51 4.25 -0.49 -9.37
CA THR A 51 5.08 -1.70 -9.31
C THR A 51 4.69 -2.70 -10.38
N GLY A 52 3.39 -2.76 -10.71
CA GLY A 52 2.84 -3.65 -11.71
C GLY A 52 1.32 -3.64 -11.71
N VAL A 53 0.76 -4.52 -12.52
CA VAL A 53 -0.68 -4.75 -12.63
C VAL A 53 -0.97 -6.22 -12.33
N CYS A 54 -2.09 -6.50 -11.69
CA CYS A 54 -2.71 -7.81 -11.60
C CYS A 54 -4.03 -7.79 -12.34
N ILE A 55 -4.25 -8.79 -13.18
CA ILE A 55 -5.49 -9.02 -13.92
C ILE A 55 -6.21 -10.22 -13.30
N LEU A 56 -7.46 -10.04 -12.86
CA LEU A 56 -8.20 -11.06 -12.12
C LEU A 56 -8.92 -12.07 -13.01
N ASP A 57 -9.32 -11.66 -14.20
CA ASP A 57 -10.17 -12.45 -15.12
C ASP A 57 -9.38 -13.24 -16.16
N GLU A 58 -8.08 -12.98 -16.32
CA GLU A 58 -7.21 -13.61 -17.33
C GLU A 58 -5.84 -13.96 -16.74
N LYS A 59 -5.29 -15.13 -17.13
CA LYS A 59 -3.90 -15.49 -16.83
C LYS A 59 -2.94 -14.80 -17.81
N ALA A 60 -2.58 -13.58 -17.48
CA ALA A 60 -1.77 -12.70 -18.32
C ALA A 60 -0.39 -12.36 -17.75
N LYS A 61 0.06 -13.09 -16.74
CA LYS A 61 1.33 -12.85 -16.06
C LYS A 61 2.52 -12.79 -17.04
N GLY A 62 3.32 -11.75 -16.93
CA GLY A 62 4.46 -11.47 -17.80
C GLY A 62 4.14 -10.60 -19.03
N ARG A 63 2.85 -10.35 -19.33
CA ARG A 63 2.44 -9.43 -20.39
C ARG A 63 2.79 -7.99 -20.00
N VAL A 64 3.16 -7.17 -20.95
CA VAL A 64 3.40 -5.75 -20.76
C VAL A 64 2.27 -4.97 -21.41
N ILE A 65 1.60 -4.14 -20.65
CA ILE A 65 0.49 -3.29 -21.09
C ILE A 65 0.88 -1.85 -20.79
N ASP A 66 0.95 -1.01 -21.80
CA ASP A 66 1.35 0.39 -21.68
C ASP A 66 2.66 0.62 -20.89
N GLY A 67 3.61 -0.32 -21.03
CA GLY A 67 4.90 -0.27 -20.32
C GLY A 67 4.80 -0.59 -18.83
N VAL A 68 3.67 -1.17 -18.37
CA VAL A 68 3.52 -1.78 -17.04
C VAL A 68 3.42 -3.29 -17.20
N THR A 69 4.17 -4.02 -16.40
CA THR A 69 4.17 -5.50 -16.46
C THR A 69 3.03 -6.05 -15.63
N VAL A 70 2.33 -7.05 -16.17
CA VAL A 70 1.41 -7.89 -15.41
C VAL A 70 2.25 -8.82 -14.54
N VAL A 71 2.24 -8.59 -13.24
CA VAL A 71 3.16 -9.23 -12.28
C VAL A 71 2.58 -10.44 -11.58
N ALA A 72 1.26 -10.49 -11.49
CA ALA A 72 0.53 -11.56 -10.83
C ALA A 72 -0.85 -11.77 -11.47
N ASP A 73 -1.35 -12.98 -11.35
CA ASP A 73 -2.74 -13.35 -11.58
C ASP A 73 -3.46 -13.48 -10.23
N GLU A 74 -4.76 -13.78 -10.20
CA GLU A 74 -5.54 -13.91 -8.97
C GLU A 74 -4.92 -14.92 -7.98
N ASP A 75 -4.44 -16.07 -8.49
CA ASP A 75 -3.94 -17.20 -7.69
C ASP A 75 -2.67 -16.85 -6.89
N ASP A 76 -1.77 -16.05 -7.46
CA ASP A 76 -0.44 -15.75 -6.88
C ASP A 76 -0.28 -14.30 -6.41
N LEU A 77 -1.35 -13.51 -6.48
CA LEU A 77 -1.36 -12.10 -6.11
C LEU A 77 -0.97 -11.86 -4.64
N VAL A 78 -1.50 -12.66 -3.72
CA VAL A 78 -1.19 -12.54 -2.29
C VAL A 78 0.29 -12.83 -2.02
N GLU A 79 0.83 -13.87 -2.65
CA GLU A 79 2.25 -14.23 -2.54
C GLU A 79 3.13 -13.12 -3.11
N TYR A 80 2.75 -12.55 -4.25
CA TYR A 80 3.46 -11.42 -4.87
C TYR A 80 3.53 -10.21 -3.94
N VAL A 81 2.40 -9.81 -3.37
CA VAL A 81 2.30 -8.67 -2.44
C VAL A 81 3.20 -8.87 -1.22
N CYS A 82 3.23 -10.08 -0.67
CA CYS A 82 4.11 -10.43 0.45
C CYS A 82 5.59 -10.39 0.06
N ARG A 83 5.94 -10.91 -1.11
CA ARG A 83 7.33 -11.04 -1.54
C ARG A 83 7.95 -9.71 -1.95
N GLU A 84 7.21 -8.88 -2.68
CA GLU A 84 7.72 -7.63 -3.24
C GLU A 84 7.47 -6.40 -2.34
N TRP A 85 6.86 -6.60 -1.17
CA TRP A 85 6.64 -5.52 -0.19
C TRP A 85 5.86 -4.34 -0.79
N VAL A 86 4.71 -4.64 -1.34
CA VAL A 86 3.80 -3.63 -1.87
C VAL A 86 3.21 -2.84 -0.70
N ASP A 87 3.32 -1.52 -0.76
CA ASP A 87 2.79 -0.63 0.29
C ASP A 87 1.29 -0.40 0.13
N GLU A 88 0.84 -0.22 -1.11
CA GLU A 88 -0.52 0.17 -1.45
C GLU A 88 -1.06 -0.61 -2.66
N VAL A 89 -2.33 -0.95 -2.62
CA VAL A 89 -3.05 -1.65 -3.70
C VAL A 89 -4.23 -0.79 -4.14
N PHE A 90 -4.32 -0.52 -5.44
CA PHE A 90 -5.47 0.14 -6.05
C PHE A 90 -6.35 -0.86 -6.77
N VAL A 91 -7.59 -1.00 -6.34
CA VAL A 91 -8.58 -1.93 -6.90
C VAL A 91 -9.62 -1.17 -7.70
N ASN A 92 -9.68 -1.46 -8.99
CA ASN A 92 -10.69 -0.92 -9.88
C ASN A 92 -11.30 -2.05 -10.72
N ILE A 93 -12.49 -2.46 -10.37
CA ILE A 93 -13.25 -3.55 -10.99
C ILE A 93 -14.59 -2.98 -11.46
N PRO A 94 -15.06 -3.30 -12.68
CA PRO A 94 -16.38 -2.91 -13.17
C PRO A 94 -17.50 -3.45 -12.29
N GLU A 95 -18.68 -2.82 -12.34
CA GLU A 95 -19.85 -3.28 -11.58
C GLU A 95 -20.40 -4.63 -12.05
N SER A 96 -20.07 -5.01 -13.27
CA SER A 96 -20.46 -6.31 -13.86
C SER A 96 -19.76 -7.51 -13.23
N GLU A 97 -18.57 -7.29 -12.65
CA GLU A 97 -17.75 -8.37 -12.10
C GLU A 97 -17.91 -8.53 -10.59
N PRO A 98 -17.79 -9.77 -10.07
CA PRO A 98 -17.84 -10.01 -8.64
C PRO A 98 -16.67 -9.34 -7.93
N TYR A 99 -16.93 -8.79 -6.77
CA TYR A 99 -15.91 -8.09 -5.98
C TYR A 99 -15.11 -9.08 -5.13
N PRO A 100 -13.78 -9.11 -5.20
CA PRO A 100 -12.95 -10.08 -4.48
C PRO A 100 -12.78 -9.71 -3.00
N ALA A 101 -13.87 -9.78 -2.22
CA ALA A 101 -13.89 -9.34 -0.83
C ALA A 101 -12.88 -10.08 0.05
N GLU A 102 -12.74 -11.40 -0.14
CA GLU A 102 -11.80 -12.23 0.63
C GLU A 102 -10.34 -11.83 0.37
N LEU A 103 -10.01 -11.50 -0.87
CA LEU A 103 -8.69 -11.04 -1.26
C LEU A 103 -8.34 -9.70 -0.59
N LEU A 104 -9.30 -8.79 -0.57
CA LEU A 104 -9.13 -7.47 0.05
C LEU A 104 -8.99 -7.56 1.57
N ASP A 105 -9.74 -8.43 2.21
CA ASP A 105 -9.61 -8.68 3.64
C ASP A 105 -8.21 -9.19 3.98
N LYS A 106 -7.65 -10.10 3.18
CA LYS A 106 -6.26 -10.55 3.34
C LYS A 106 -5.25 -9.41 3.23
N PHE A 107 -5.39 -8.52 2.24
CA PHE A 107 -4.49 -7.36 2.11
C PHE A 107 -4.56 -6.43 3.32
N ILE A 108 -5.78 -6.17 3.81
CA ILE A 108 -5.97 -5.32 4.99
C ILE A 108 -5.37 -5.98 6.24
N GLU A 109 -5.54 -7.29 6.42
CA GLU A 109 -4.91 -8.04 7.52
C GLU A 109 -3.38 -8.02 7.46
N MET A 110 -2.80 -8.06 6.26
CA MET A 110 -1.35 -7.90 6.06
C MET A 110 -0.84 -6.46 6.29
N GLY A 111 -1.75 -5.49 6.49
CA GLY A 111 -1.39 -4.09 6.71
C GLY A 111 -1.14 -3.29 5.43
N VAL A 112 -1.51 -3.82 4.27
CA VAL A 112 -1.46 -3.11 2.98
C VAL A 112 -2.58 -2.09 2.92
N VAL A 113 -2.29 -0.90 2.41
CA VAL A 113 -3.32 0.13 2.20
C VAL A 113 -4.10 -0.19 0.94
N VAL A 114 -5.41 -0.32 1.06
CA VAL A 114 -6.28 -0.64 -0.07
C VAL A 114 -7.08 0.59 -0.48
N HIS A 115 -6.93 0.99 -1.74
CA HIS A 115 -7.69 2.04 -2.39
C HIS A 115 -8.73 1.43 -3.31
N MET A 116 -9.99 1.76 -3.12
CA MET A 116 -11.09 1.25 -3.94
C MET A 116 -11.81 2.40 -4.65
N LYS A 117 -12.16 2.21 -5.92
CA LYS A 117 -12.99 3.19 -6.62
C LYS A 117 -14.35 3.35 -5.92
N LEU A 118 -14.73 4.59 -5.61
CA LEU A 118 -15.89 4.89 -4.76
C LEU A 118 -17.22 4.35 -5.28
N ALA A 119 -17.38 4.19 -6.62
CA ALA A 119 -18.60 3.68 -7.24
C ALA A 119 -19.01 2.27 -6.78
N LYS A 120 -18.07 1.49 -6.21
CA LYS A 120 -18.30 0.10 -5.77
C LYS A 120 -17.94 -0.15 -4.29
N SER A 121 -17.88 0.89 -3.50
CA SER A 121 -17.61 0.79 -2.07
C SER A 121 -18.72 0.01 -1.36
N GLN A 122 -18.56 -1.29 -1.25
CA GLN A 122 -19.35 -2.10 -0.32
C GLN A 122 -18.80 -1.90 1.10
N ASN A 123 -19.69 -1.83 2.07
CA ASN A 123 -19.39 -1.61 3.49
C ASN A 123 -18.40 -2.67 4.01
N LEU A 124 -17.13 -2.36 4.01
CA LEU A 124 -16.13 -3.09 4.80
C LEU A 124 -16.32 -2.68 6.26
N LEU A 125 -17.24 -3.37 6.93
CA LEU A 125 -17.68 -3.07 8.28
C LEU A 125 -16.51 -3.11 9.27
N GLY A 126 -16.32 -2.00 9.99
CA GLY A 126 -15.47 -1.95 11.17
C GLY A 126 -14.02 -1.45 10.94
N LYS A 127 -13.63 -1.07 9.73
CA LYS A 127 -12.28 -0.55 9.45
C LYS A 127 -12.32 0.97 9.25
N LYS A 128 -11.25 1.67 9.61
CA LYS A 128 -11.15 3.12 9.37
C LYS A 128 -11.07 3.38 7.87
N GLN A 129 -12.06 4.07 7.34
CA GLN A 129 -12.16 4.43 5.93
C GLN A 129 -12.10 5.95 5.79
N PHE A 130 -11.40 6.42 4.78
CA PHE A 130 -11.37 7.84 4.41
C PHE A 130 -11.35 7.97 2.90
N VAL A 131 -11.94 9.06 2.43
CA VAL A 131 -12.03 9.37 1.00
C VAL A 131 -10.77 10.11 0.59
N GLU A 132 -10.08 9.59 -0.40
CA GLU A 132 -8.90 10.22 -1.02
C GLU A 132 -9.07 10.34 -2.53
N HIS A 133 -8.21 11.14 -3.14
CA HIS A 133 -8.13 11.24 -4.59
C HIS A 133 -6.88 10.52 -5.07
N LEU A 134 -7.08 9.46 -5.85
CA LEU A 134 -6.02 8.77 -6.56
C LEU A 134 -6.17 9.13 -8.04
N GLY A 135 -5.51 10.22 -8.46
CA GLY A 135 -5.62 10.83 -9.75
C GLY A 135 -6.99 11.40 -10.08
N THR A 136 -7.60 10.88 -11.14
CA THR A 136 -8.98 11.20 -11.47
C THR A 136 -9.98 10.44 -10.63
N TYR A 137 -9.53 9.38 -9.95
CA TYR A 137 -10.43 8.53 -9.19
C TYR A 137 -10.63 9.07 -7.78
N THR A 138 -11.88 9.20 -7.38
CA THR A 138 -12.23 9.30 -5.97
C THR A 138 -12.26 7.89 -5.41
N VAL A 139 -11.39 7.61 -4.44
CA VAL A 139 -11.21 6.27 -3.87
C VAL A 139 -11.56 6.26 -2.40
N LEU A 140 -12.03 5.11 -1.94
CA LEU A 140 -12.17 4.82 -0.53
C LEU A 140 -10.92 4.08 -0.07
N THR A 141 -10.15 4.71 0.79
CA THR A 141 -8.93 4.13 1.36
C THR A 141 -9.27 3.45 2.67
N THR A 142 -8.90 2.19 2.78
CA THR A 142 -9.05 1.39 4.01
C THR A 142 -7.68 0.99 4.52
N SER A 143 -7.41 1.28 5.81
CA SER A 143 -6.17 0.91 6.47
C SER A 143 -6.40 0.57 7.93
N ILE A 144 -5.78 -0.51 8.41
CA ILE A 144 -5.78 -0.86 9.84
C ILE A 144 -4.79 0.04 10.61
N ASN A 145 -3.71 0.44 9.98
CA ASN A 145 -2.55 1.07 10.64
C ASN A 145 -2.43 2.57 10.36
N SER A 146 -3.52 3.34 10.46
CA SER A 146 -3.40 4.80 10.46
C SER A 146 -2.81 5.28 11.80
N VAL A 147 -1.51 5.06 11.99
CA VAL A 147 -0.80 5.67 13.13
C VAL A 147 -0.69 7.17 12.86
N SER A 148 -1.43 7.95 13.61
CA SER A 148 -1.39 9.42 13.51
C SER A 148 0.05 9.92 13.75
N ARG A 149 0.53 10.86 12.92
CA ARG A 149 1.84 11.51 13.11
C ARG A 149 2.03 12.02 14.55
N ARG A 150 0.95 12.47 15.19
CA ARG A 150 0.96 12.89 16.60
C ARG A 150 1.33 11.76 17.56
N GLN A 151 0.85 10.53 17.31
CA GLN A 151 1.17 9.37 18.14
C GLN A 151 2.64 8.96 18.01
N ILE A 152 3.21 9.06 16.82
CA ILE A 152 4.65 8.80 16.59
C ILE A 152 5.50 9.82 17.33
N ILE A 153 5.15 11.11 17.26
CA ILE A 153 5.86 12.19 17.96
C ILE A 153 5.73 12.00 19.47
N LEU A 154 4.53 11.74 19.97
CA LEU A 154 4.28 11.53 21.39
C LEU A 154 5.08 10.34 21.93
N LYS A 155 5.11 9.22 21.20
CA LYS A 155 5.92 8.06 21.55
C LYS A 155 7.42 8.42 21.63
N ARG A 156 7.95 9.14 20.64
CA ARG A 156 9.35 9.56 20.66
C ARG A 156 9.66 10.50 21.82
N MET A 157 8.75 11.42 22.14
CA MET A 157 8.91 12.29 23.31
C MET A 157 8.95 11.50 24.62
N MET A 158 8.09 10.49 24.77
CA MET A 158 8.10 9.61 25.94
C MET A 158 9.38 8.78 26.03
N ASP A 159 9.89 8.27 24.91
CA ASP A 159 11.14 7.50 24.86
C ASP A 159 12.34 8.36 25.27
N ILE A 160 12.40 9.61 24.81
CA ILE A 160 13.46 10.58 25.17
C ILE A 160 13.36 10.96 26.65
N ALA A 161 12.15 11.27 27.14
CA ALA A 161 11.95 11.63 28.56
C ALA A 161 12.31 10.46 29.49
N GLY A 162 11.91 9.24 29.14
CA GLY A 162 12.26 8.02 29.89
C GLY A 162 13.77 7.73 29.89
N GLY A 163 14.43 7.91 28.75
CA GLY A 163 15.89 7.77 28.64
C GLY A 163 16.64 8.80 29.48
N LEU A 164 16.20 10.04 29.47
CA LEU A 164 16.81 11.14 30.24
C LEU A 164 16.64 10.90 31.76
N ALA A 165 15.46 10.50 32.20
CA ALA A 165 15.18 10.14 33.58
C ALA A 165 16.05 8.95 34.03
N GLY A 166 16.18 7.93 33.20
CA GLY A 166 17.05 6.78 33.47
C GLY A 166 18.53 7.19 33.62
N CYS A 167 19.04 8.05 32.76
CA CYS A 167 20.42 8.57 32.84
C CYS A 167 20.65 9.37 34.14
N ILE A 168 19.68 10.20 34.55
CA ILE A 168 19.78 10.98 35.80
C ILE A 168 19.83 10.06 37.02
N ILE A 169 18.93 9.08 37.08
CA ILE A 169 18.89 8.11 38.19
C ILE A 169 20.19 7.31 38.28
N THR A 170 20.70 6.83 37.13
CA THR A 170 21.97 6.07 37.10
C THR A 170 23.15 6.96 37.49
N GLY A 171 23.17 8.23 37.07
CA GLY A 171 24.24 9.17 37.44
C GLY A 171 24.23 9.60 38.89
N ILE A 172 23.12 9.47 39.63
CA ILE A 172 23.01 9.75 41.07
C ILE A 172 23.42 8.54 41.89
N LEU A 173 23.21 7.31 41.35
CA LEU A 173 23.51 6.07 42.04
C LEU A 173 24.95 5.55 41.86
N CYS A 174 25.70 6.13 40.94
CA CYS A 174 27.09 5.81 40.64
C CYS A 174 28.06 6.88 41.23
#